data_64c61a4f793db1b4f8cb1687cdef06e7
#
_entry.id   64c61a4f793db1b4f8cb1687cdef06e7
#
_cell.length_a   1.000
_cell.length_b   1.000
_cell.length_c   1.000
_cell.angle_alpha   90.00
_cell.angle_beta   90.00
_cell.angle_gamma   90.00
#
_symmetry.space_group_name_H-M   'P 1'
#
loop_
_entity.id
_entity.type
_entity.pdbx_description
1 polymer ?
#
loop_
_entity_poly.entity_id
_entity_poly.type
_entity_poly.pdbx_seq_one_letter_code
_entity_poly.pdbx_strand_id
1 'polypeptide(L)'
;MKLTLRKRLRLILFIAIILWMALIFWFSSAGHEVSSGQSERVARSVQYITNISFSEAVVRKAAHVFLYFVLGILLTLLVRTYRIRWRSVVLWAVGIACAYAATDETHQSLVGGRSGQVSDVLLDTVAACAGAIVIAGGYMFIYKLHKNQECDKI
;
A
#
# COMPACT_ATOMS: atom_id res chain seq x y z
N MET A 1 -9.88 5.19 30.08
CA MET A 1 -8.65 4.53 29.58
C MET A 1 -8.74 4.07 28.11
N LYS A 2 -9.76 3.31 27.68
CA LYS A 2 -9.93 2.81 26.29
C LYS A 2 -10.00 3.91 25.20
N LEU A 3 -10.59 5.08 25.48
CA LEU A 3 -10.72 6.18 24.52
C LEU A 3 -9.38 6.85 24.22
N THR A 4 -8.52 6.97 25.24
CA THR A 4 -7.17 7.56 25.11
C THR A 4 -6.25 6.67 24.26
N LEU A 5 -6.34 5.33 24.45
CA LEU A 5 -5.57 4.36 23.67
C LEU A 5 -5.90 4.42 22.16
N ARG A 6 -7.20 4.53 21.82
CA ARG A 6 -7.62 4.64 20.42
C ARG A 6 -7.16 5.95 19.77
N LYS A 7 -7.20 7.06 20.51
CA LYS A 7 -6.67 8.35 19.98
C LYS A 7 -5.19 8.24 19.70
N ARG A 8 -4.41 7.63 20.60
CA ARG A 8 -2.98 7.37 20.39
C ARG A 8 -2.74 6.48 19.17
N LEU A 9 -3.48 5.38 19.03
CA LEU A 9 -3.37 4.49 17.88
C LEU A 9 -3.66 5.21 16.56
N ARG A 10 -4.71 6.06 16.50
CA ARG A 10 -5.00 6.88 15.32
C ARG A 10 -3.87 7.81 14.97
N LEU A 11 -3.30 8.48 15.96
CA LEU A 11 -2.18 9.39 15.75
C LEU A 11 -0.95 8.64 15.19
N ILE A 12 -0.63 7.48 15.79
CA ILE A 12 0.50 6.65 15.32
C ILE A 12 0.28 6.20 13.88
N LEU A 13 -0.91 5.65 13.57
CA LEU A 13 -1.24 5.21 12.21
C LEU A 13 -1.23 6.39 11.22
N PHE A 14 -1.75 7.54 11.60
CA PHE A 14 -1.73 8.74 10.76
C PHE A 14 -0.30 9.18 10.45
N ILE A 15 0.58 9.25 11.45
CA ILE A 15 2.00 9.57 11.27
C ILE A 15 2.67 8.52 10.38
N ALA A 16 2.42 7.23 10.62
CA ALA A 16 2.98 6.16 9.80
C ALA A 16 2.55 6.26 8.34
N ILE A 17 1.28 6.60 8.07
CA ILE A 17 0.77 6.81 6.71
C ILE A 17 1.46 8.00 6.04
N ILE A 18 1.60 9.12 6.72
CA ILE A 18 2.27 10.31 6.17
C ILE A 18 3.74 10.00 5.83
N LEU A 19 4.45 9.31 6.73
CA LEU A 19 5.84 8.90 6.49
C LEU A 19 5.93 7.91 5.32
N TRP A 20 4.97 6.98 5.22
CA TRP A 20 4.92 6.02 4.11
C TRP A 20 4.61 6.68 2.77
N MET A 21 3.66 7.62 2.74
CA MET A 21 3.38 8.45 1.55
C MET A 21 4.61 9.29 1.15
N ALA A 22 5.29 9.90 2.11
CA ALA A 22 6.53 10.62 1.84
C ALA A 22 7.62 9.70 1.26
N LEU A 23 7.71 8.46 1.73
CA LEU A 23 8.62 7.45 1.18
C LEU A 23 8.26 7.12 -0.28
N ILE A 24 6.98 6.88 -0.58
CA ILE A 24 6.51 6.66 -1.95
C ILE A 24 6.88 7.84 -2.84
N PHE A 25 6.58 9.06 -2.39
CA PHE A 25 6.88 10.28 -3.11
C PHE A 25 8.39 10.43 -3.39
N TRP A 26 9.23 10.11 -2.40
CA TRP A 26 10.67 10.18 -2.57
C TRP A 26 11.17 9.19 -3.64
N PHE A 27 10.74 7.94 -3.59
CA PHE A 27 11.07 6.96 -4.63
C PHE A 27 10.52 7.34 -6.01
N SER A 28 9.34 7.94 -6.05
CA SER A 28 8.69 8.42 -7.26
C SER A 28 9.39 9.64 -7.86
N SER A 29 9.90 10.54 -7.01
CA SER A 29 10.60 11.78 -7.40
C SER A 29 12.01 11.53 -7.93
N ALA A 30 12.61 10.35 -7.69
CA ALA A 30 13.89 9.99 -8.25
C ALA A 30 13.79 9.99 -9.78
N GLY A 31 14.50 10.90 -10.46
CA GLY A 31 14.51 11.03 -11.92
C GLY A 31 14.85 9.70 -12.59
N HIS A 32 14.54 9.59 -13.88
CA HIS A 32 14.70 8.34 -14.65
C HIS A 32 16.09 7.70 -14.47
N GLU A 33 17.15 8.49 -14.47
CA GLU A 33 18.54 8.00 -14.32
C GLU A 33 18.83 7.43 -12.92
N VAL A 34 18.36 8.09 -11.85
CA VAL A 34 18.58 7.62 -10.48
C VAL A 34 17.70 6.42 -10.17
N SER A 35 16.45 6.43 -10.63
CA SER A 35 15.49 5.32 -10.46
C SER A 35 15.92 4.08 -11.25
N SER A 36 16.44 4.23 -12.49
CA SER A 36 16.98 3.11 -13.27
C SER A 36 18.23 2.53 -12.62
N GLY A 37 19.15 3.36 -12.15
CA GLY A 37 20.35 2.86 -11.46
C GLY A 37 20.05 2.07 -10.17
N GLN A 38 19.03 2.45 -9.41
CA GLN A 38 18.58 1.70 -8.22
C GLN A 38 17.90 0.38 -8.64
N SER A 39 17.01 0.43 -9.62
CA SER A 39 16.31 -0.75 -10.15
C SER A 39 17.29 -1.73 -10.80
N GLU A 40 18.32 -1.24 -11.48
CA GLU A 40 19.36 -2.07 -12.06
C GLU A 40 20.19 -2.81 -11.00
N ARG A 41 20.55 -2.14 -9.91
CA ARG A 41 21.26 -2.81 -8.78
C ARG A 41 20.43 -3.94 -8.18
N VAL A 42 19.14 -3.69 -7.93
CA VAL A 42 18.22 -4.71 -7.42
C VAL A 42 18.04 -5.85 -8.43
N ALA A 43 17.82 -5.52 -9.71
CA ALA A 43 17.69 -6.52 -10.77
C ALA A 43 18.94 -7.41 -10.89
N ARG A 44 20.15 -6.84 -10.84
CA ARG A 44 21.40 -7.61 -10.82
C ARG A 44 21.54 -8.49 -9.59
N SER A 45 21.15 -7.99 -8.41
CA SER A 45 21.19 -8.79 -7.18
C SER A 45 20.23 -9.99 -7.25
N VAL A 46 19.02 -9.78 -7.74
CA VAL A 46 18.03 -10.85 -7.96
C VAL A 46 18.53 -11.85 -9.02
N GLN A 47 19.08 -11.37 -10.12
CA GLN A 47 19.65 -12.22 -11.16
C GLN A 47 20.79 -13.08 -10.61
N TYR A 48 21.66 -12.53 -9.76
CA TYR A 48 22.75 -13.27 -9.13
C TYR A 48 22.24 -14.41 -8.23
N ILE A 49 21.12 -14.21 -7.51
CA ILE A 49 20.54 -15.18 -6.59
C ILE A 49 19.68 -16.22 -7.31
N THR A 50 18.90 -15.80 -8.33
CA THR A 50 17.85 -16.62 -8.93
C THR A 50 18.16 -17.09 -10.34
N ASN A 51 19.23 -16.60 -10.98
CA ASN A 51 19.53 -16.77 -12.42
C ASN A 51 18.42 -16.26 -13.37
N ILE A 52 17.48 -15.42 -12.87
CA ILE A 52 16.40 -14.82 -13.66
C ILE A 52 16.70 -13.35 -13.86
N SER A 53 16.77 -12.90 -15.13
CA SER A 53 16.92 -11.48 -15.47
C SER A 53 15.55 -10.79 -15.52
N PHE A 54 15.39 -9.76 -14.70
CA PHE A 54 14.23 -8.86 -14.76
C PHE A 54 14.63 -7.53 -15.37
N SER A 55 13.74 -6.96 -16.21
CA SER A 55 13.94 -5.60 -16.70
C SER A 55 13.76 -4.59 -15.55
N GLU A 56 14.51 -3.46 -15.61
CA GLU A 56 14.40 -2.38 -14.61
C GLU A 56 12.96 -1.88 -14.44
N ALA A 57 12.18 -1.85 -15.52
CA ALA A 57 10.78 -1.45 -15.51
C ALA A 57 9.92 -2.41 -14.65
N VAL A 58 10.18 -3.73 -14.73
CA VAL A 58 9.47 -4.73 -13.91
C VAL A 58 9.81 -4.56 -12.44
N VAL A 59 11.09 -4.36 -12.10
CA VAL A 59 11.53 -4.16 -10.71
C VAL A 59 10.88 -2.90 -10.13
N ARG A 60 10.84 -1.81 -10.89
CA ARG A 60 10.20 -0.56 -10.46
C ARG A 60 8.70 -0.73 -10.24
N LYS A 61 7.98 -1.36 -11.17
CA LYS A 61 6.55 -1.64 -11.01
C LYS A 61 6.26 -2.54 -9.82
N ALA A 62 7.08 -3.56 -9.60
CA ALA A 62 6.97 -4.43 -8.43
C ALA A 62 7.17 -3.65 -7.10
N ALA A 63 8.12 -2.72 -7.07
CA ALA A 63 8.31 -1.84 -5.91
C ALA A 63 7.06 -0.96 -5.64
N HIS A 64 6.46 -0.35 -6.68
CA HIS A 64 5.22 0.42 -6.55
C HIS A 64 4.07 -0.46 -6.03
N VAL A 65 3.86 -1.63 -6.61
CA VAL A 65 2.86 -2.60 -6.16
C VAL A 65 3.03 -2.91 -4.66
N PHE A 66 4.26 -3.17 -4.22
CA PHE A 66 4.54 -3.42 -2.81
C PHE A 66 4.23 -2.21 -1.92
N LEU A 67 4.67 -1.02 -2.33
CA LEU A 67 4.47 0.21 -1.57
C LEU A 67 2.98 0.55 -1.42
N TYR A 68 2.20 0.43 -2.49
CA TYR A 68 0.76 0.68 -2.45
C TYR A 68 -0.03 -0.42 -1.75
N PHE A 69 0.42 -1.68 -1.81
CA PHE A 69 -0.15 -2.76 -0.99
C PHE A 69 -0.03 -2.45 0.51
N VAL A 70 1.14 -2.02 0.97
CA VAL A 70 1.34 -1.62 2.38
C VAL A 70 0.55 -0.36 2.72
N LEU A 71 0.45 0.62 1.82
CA LEU A 71 -0.39 1.80 2.00
C LEU A 71 -1.86 1.39 2.21
N GLY A 72 -2.38 0.46 1.42
CA GLY A 72 -3.73 -0.09 1.56
C GLY A 72 -3.97 -0.74 2.93
N ILE A 73 -2.98 -1.49 3.45
CA ILE A 73 -3.02 -2.05 4.81
C ILE A 73 -3.12 -0.93 5.85
N LEU A 74 -2.22 0.04 5.82
CA LEU A 74 -2.16 1.14 6.79
C LEU A 74 -3.44 1.96 6.80
N LEU A 75 -3.96 2.33 5.62
CA LEU A 75 -5.21 3.06 5.47
C LEU A 75 -6.40 2.26 6.02
N THR A 76 -6.46 0.97 5.74
CA THR A 76 -7.54 0.09 6.25
C THR A 76 -7.50 0.02 7.77
N LEU A 77 -6.33 -0.13 8.37
CA LEU A 77 -6.16 -0.12 9.83
C LEU A 77 -6.60 1.21 10.44
N LEU A 78 -6.23 2.34 9.84
CA LEU A 78 -6.64 3.67 10.31
C LEU A 78 -8.16 3.84 10.23
N VAL A 79 -8.75 3.61 9.05
CA VAL A 79 -10.20 3.79 8.81
C VAL A 79 -11.01 2.86 9.72
N ARG A 80 -10.53 1.63 9.98
CA ARG A 80 -11.20 0.69 10.90
C ARG A 80 -11.32 1.22 12.34
N THR A 81 -10.42 2.09 12.78
CA THR A 81 -10.50 2.71 14.12
C THR A 81 -11.77 3.53 14.33
N TYR A 82 -12.44 3.97 13.26
CA TYR A 82 -13.70 4.74 13.30
C TYR A 82 -14.96 3.84 13.45
N ARG A 83 -14.80 2.51 13.46
CA ARG A 83 -15.87 1.52 13.68
C ARG A 83 -17.01 1.56 12.68
N ILE A 84 -16.75 1.99 11.47
CA ILE A 84 -17.72 1.94 10.37
C ILE A 84 -17.80 0.53 9.77
N ARG A 85 -18.78 0.31 8.89
CA ARG A 85 -18.99 -0.98 8.19
C ARG A 85 -17.75 -1.35 7.36
N TRP A 86 -17.41 -2.64 7.29
CA TRP A 86 -16.23 -3.11 6.55
C TRP A 86 -16.21 -2.68 5.08
N ARG A 87 -17.38 -2.71 4.41
CA ARG A 87 -17.47 -2.21 3.02
C ARG A 87 -17.03 -0.75 2.91
N SER A 88 -17.48 0.10 3.82
CA SER A 88 -17.07 1.50 3.87
C SER A 88 -15.58 1.66 4.23
N VAL A 89 -15.04 0.80 5.11
CA VAL A 89 -13.61 0.80 5.45
C VAL A 89 -12.77 0.57 4.20
N VAL A 90 -13.09 -0.47 3.43
CA VAL A 90 -12.36 -0.81 2.19
C VAL A 90 -12.52 0.30 1.14
N LEU A 91 -13.74 0.80 0.93
CA LEU A 91 -13.99 1.88 -0.04
C LEU A 91 -13.20 3.15 0.29
N TRP A 92 -13.18 3.58 1.54
CA TRP A 92 -12.40 4.76 1.94
C TRP A 92 -10.90 4.53 1.81
N ALA A 93 -10.39 3.37 2.25
CA ALA A 93 -8.96 3.06 2.14
C ALA A 93 -8.50 3.04 0.68
N VAL A 94 -9.25 2.35 -0.19
CA VAL A 94 -8.93 2.26 -1.63
C VAL A 94 -9.10 3.61 -2.32
N GLY A 95 -10.17 4.37 -2.00
CA GLY A 95 -10.40 5.70 -2.56
C GLY A 95 -9.27 6.70 -2.24
N ILE A 96 -8.78 6.70 -0.98
CA ILE A 96 -7.64 7.54 -0.57
C ILE A 96 -6.36 7.09 -1.31
N ALA A 97 -6.10 5.79 -1.38
CA ALA A 97 -4.93 5.26 -2.09
C ALA A 97 -4.98 5.59 -3.58
N CYS A 98 -6.15 5.47 -4.24
CA CYS A 98 -6.35 5.83 -5.64
C CYS A 98 -6.10 7.32 -5.89
N ALA A 99 -6.65 8.19 -5.04
CA ALA A 99 -6.40 9.64 -5.14
C ALA A 99 -4.91 9.96 -4.99
N TYR A 100 -4.22 9.28 -4.07
CA TYR A 100 -2.79 9.45 -3.91
C TYR A 100 -2.00 8.91 -5.10
N ALA A 101 -2.35 7.74 -5.64
CA ALA A 101 -1.73 7.20 -6.86
C ALA A 101 -1.87 8.15 -8.05
N ALA A 102 -3.05 8.78 -8.21
CA ALA A 102 -3.27 9.77 -9.27
C ALA A 102 -2.39 11.02 -9.09
N THR A 103 -2.19 11.50 -7.85
CA THR A 103 -1.28 12.63 -7.58
C THR A 103 0.17 12.25 -7.80
N ASP A 104 0.58 11.04 -7.40
CA ASP A 104 1.94 10.53 -7.60
C ASP A 104 2.26 10.41 -9.10
N GLU A 105 1.37 9.83 -9.90
CA GLU A 105 1.53 9.68 -11.34
C GLU A 105 1.53 11.04 -12.08
N THR A 106 0.69 11.98 -11.63
CA THR A 106 0.70 13.36 -12.14
C THR A 106 2.05 14.01 -11.86
N HIS A 107 2.61 13.84 -10.66
CA HIS A 107 3.94 14.35 -10.32
C HIS A 107 5.02 13.71 -11.20
N GLN A 108 4.98 12.39 -11.41
CA GLN A 108 5.92 11.67 -12.27
C GLN A 108 5.90 12.19 -13.73
N SER A 109 4.72 12.56 -14.24
CA SER A 109 4.59 13.13 -15.59
C SER A 109 5.21 14.52 -15.71
N LEU A 110 5.36 15.26 -14.60
CA LEU A 110 6.00 16.58 -14.56
C LEU A 110 7.52 16.48 -14.34
N VAL A 111 8.02 15.38 -13.78
CA VAL A 111 9.45 15.12 -13.64
C VAL A 111 9.96 14.55 -14.99
N GLY A 112 10.82 15.29 -15.68
CA GLY A 112 11.26 15.01 -17.04
C GLY A 112 11.70 13.57 -17.29
N GLY A 113 11.31 13.03 -18.43
CA GLY A 113 11.70 11.69 -18.91
C GLY A 113 10.71 10.56 -18.60
N ARG A 114 9.57 10.83 -17.91
CA ARG A 114 8.48 9.86 -17.68
C ARG A 114 7.18 10.34 -18.32
N SER A 115 6.46 9.42 -18.93
CA SER A 115 5.06 9.61 -19.35
C SER A 115 4.15 9.05 -18.28
N GLY A 116 3.31 9.89 -17.68
CA GLY A 116 2.26 9.42 -16.76
C GLY A 116 1.32 8.43 -17.45
N GLN A 117 1.09 7.30 -16.85
CA GLN A 117 0.25 6.22 -17.39
C GLN A 117 -0.91 5.91 -16.46
N VAL A 118 -2.13 6.05 -16.94
CA VAL A 118 -3.34 5.66 -16.18
C VAL A 118 -3.29 4.19 -15.74
N SER A 119 -2.61 3.34 -16.52
CA SER A 119 -2.39 1.93 -16.14
C SER A 119 -1.62 1.77 -14.83
N ASP A 120 -0.70 2.67 -14.51
CA ASP A 120 0.10 2.60 -13.30
C ASP A 120 -0.74 3.04 -12.09
N VAL A 121 -1.61 4.05 -12.22
CA VAL A 121 -2.63 4.41 -11.21
C VAL A 121 -3.55 3.22 -10.91
N LEU A 122 -4.01 2.51 -11.95
CA LEU A 122 -4.86 1.34 -11.77
C LEU A 122 -4.12 0.20 -11.06
N LEU A 123 -2.88 -0.08 -11.44
CA LEU A 123 -2.05 -1.11 -10.84
C LEU A 123 -1.84 -0.84 -9.34
N ASP A 124 -1.48 0.38 -8.98
CA ASP A 124 -1.25 0.83 -7.61
C ASP A 124 -2.55 0.78 -6.78
N THR A 125 -3.69 1.17 -7.40
CA THR A 125 -5.01 1.07 -6.75
C THR A 125 -5.39 -0.40 -6.49
N VAL A 126 -5.15 -1.30 -7.44
CA VAL A 126 -5.39 -2.74 -7.26
C VAL A 126 -4.50 -3.32 -6.17
N ALA A 127 -3.24 -2.91 -6.09
CA ALA A 127 -2.33 -3.32 -5.03
C ALA A 127 -2.82 -2.86 -3.65
N ALA A 128 -3.27 -1.61 -3.52
CA ALA A 128 -3.86 -1.09 -2.28
C ALA A 128 -5.16 -1.82 -1.90
N CYS A 129 -5.99 -2.15 -2.89
CA CYS A 129 -7.20 -2.94 -2.69
C CYS A 129 -6.88 -4.34 -2.15
N ALA A 130 -5.86 -5.02 -2.69
CA ALA A 130 -5.39 -6.30 -2.19
C ALA A 130 -4.95 -6.21 -0.73
N GLY A 131 -4.18 -5.18 -0.34
CA GLY A 131 -3.79 -4.92 1.04
C GLY A 131 -5.00 -4.71 1.97
N ALA A 132 -6.00 -3.95 1.52
CA ALA A 132 -7.24 -3.72 2.26
C ALA A 132 -8.04 -5.02 2.46
N ILE A 133 -8.13 -5.86 1.43
CA ILE A 133 -8.84 -7.15 1.47
C ILE A 133 -8.15 -8.12 2.44
N VAL A 134 -6.82 -8.18 2.45
CA VAL A 134 -6.05 -9.03 3.37
C VAL A 134 -6.40 -8.69 4.83
N ILE A 135 -6.44 -7.41 5.18
CA ILE A 135 -6.80 -6.98 6.55
C ILE A 135 -8.26 -7.28 6.86
N ALA A 136 -9.18 -6.98 5.93
CA ALA A 136 -10.60 -7.23 6.14
C ALA A 136 -10.91 -8.73 6.27
N GLY A 137 -10.31 -9.55 5.41
CA GLY A 137 -10.47 -11.01 5.43
C GLY A 137 -9.87 -11.63 6.69
N GLY A 138 -8.67 -11.22 7.08
CA GLY A 138 -8.02 -11.71 8.31
C GLY A 138 -8.87 -11.40 9.56
N TYR A 139 -9.42 -10.19 9.66
CA TYR A 139 -10.29 -9.84 10.75
C TYR A 139 -11.57 -10.67 10.78
N MET A 140 -12.24 -10.87 9.64
CA MET A 140 -13.46 -11.67 9.55
C MET A 140 -13.19 -13.15 9.88
N PHE A 141 -12.05 -13.69 9.45
CA PHE A 141 -11.63 -15.04 9.75
C PHE A 141 -11.42 -15.25 11.27
N ILE A 142 -10.66 -14.35 11.91
CA ILE A 142 -10.43 -14.42 13.37
C ILE A 142 -11.74 -14.28 14.14
N TYR A 143 -12.63 -13.38 13.71
CA TYR A 143 -13.94 -13.21 14.34
C TYR A 143 -14.79 -14.49 14.26
N LYS A 144 -14.78 -15.17 13.12
CA LYS A 144 -15.50 -16.44 12.93
C LYS A 144 -14.95 -17.55 13.82
N LEU A 145 -13.62 -17.65 13.94
CA LEU A 145 -12.98 -18.64 14.84
C LEU A 145 -13.39 -18.43 16.29
N HIS A 146 -13.35 -17.20 16.80
CA HIS A 146 -13.78 -16.91 18.16
C HIS A 146 -15.24 -17.23 18.41
N LYS A 147 -16.11 -16.92 17.46
CA LYS A 147 -17.55 -17.23 17.57
C LYS A 147 -17.81 -18.74 17.65
N ASN A 148 -17.11 -19.54 16.86
CA ASN A 148 -17.27 -20.99 16.89
C ASN A 148 -16.81 -21.59 18.22
N GLN A 149 -15.70 -21.09 18.80
CA GLN A 149 -15.22 -21.54 20.11
C GLN A 149 -16.17 -21.21 21.28
N GLU A 150 -16.98 -20.16 21.18
CA GLU A 150 -18.02 -19.86 22.17
C GLU A 150 -19.21 -20.80 22.04
N CYS A 151 -19.56 -21.22 20.81
CA CYS A 151 -20.67 -22.18 20.62
C CYS A 151 -20.32 -23.60 21.09
N ASP A 152 -19.07 -24.02 21.01
CA ASP A 152 -18.62 -25.37 21.43
C ASP A 152 -18.48 -25.52 22.95
N LYS A 153 -18.66 -24.43 23.72
CA LYS A 153 -18.59 -24.44 25.21
C LYS A 153 -19.95 -24.47 25.88
N ILE A 154 -21.05 -24.49 25.12
CA ILE A 154 -22.44 -24.58 25.60
C ILE A 154 -22.95 -25.99 25.36
#